data_e926f4c50704cb8cf8bc678018281ee2
#
_entry.id   e926f4c50704cb8cf8bc678018281ee2
#
_cell.length_a   1.000
_cell.length_b   1.000
_cell.length_c   1.000
_cell.angle_alpha   90.00
_cell.angle_beta   90.00
_cell.angle_gamma   90.00
#
_symmetry.space_group_name_H-M   'P 1'
#
loop_
_entity.id
_entity.type
_entity.pdbx_description
1 polymer ?
#
loop_
_entity_poly.entity_id
_entity_poly.type
_entity_poly.pdbx_seq_one_letter_code
_entity_poly.pdbx_strand_id
1 'polypeptide(L)'
;LVCLYGLKELQQAKREGMKAKVLAGETYYDVVAIYVSILKDLEEFEEAINIIVEELSMPYIPYQYETVFNAAYDELLLAKQEASFDGVTQKVFNEEDIENILTKKDTNEDLLYMAIEQMEGMNIRRMIVPIRQFIRDNDQPDFAKSLLIELMIDQEIDEDLEVVKKGVHYDINPSYAPMVLNQESGVEIYKLLMDALEDDNPSLLTMCEQFLNFYLYSIYPKYIDEQDYRSIAGAIHYHLASLQYIDIELEDIEYLYNCNQE
;
A
#
# COMPACT_ATOMS: atom_id res chain seq x y z
N LEU A 1 -35.97 -3.28 -13.52
CA LEU A 1 -34.90 -3.13 -12.54
C LEU A 1 -35.43 -2.50 -11.25
N VAL A 2 -35.96 -1.27 -11.30
CA VAL A 2 -36.51 -0.53 -10.15
C VAL A 2 -37.50 -1.34 -9.32
N CYS A 3 -38.49 -2.05 -9.98
CA CYS A 3 -39.47 -2.86 -9.29
C CYS A 3 -38.85 -4.02 -8.49
N LEU A 4 -37.85 -4.70 -9.05
CA LEU A 4 -37.14 -5.80 -8.39
C LEU A 4 -36.35 -5.31 -7.20
N TYR A 5 -35.69 -4.15 -7.36
CA TYR A 5 -34.96 -3.49 -6.27
C TYR A 5 -35.90 -3.07 -5.14
N GLY A 6 -37.04 -2.47 -5.48
CA GLY A 6 -38.07 -2.08 -4.50
C GLY A 6 -38.72 -3.29 -3.76
N LEU A 7 -38.76 -4.45 -4.39
CA LEU A 7 -39.24 -5.72 -3.78
C LEU A 7 -38.15 -6.43 -2.96
N LYS A 8 -36.92 -5.86 -2.88
CA LYS A 8 -35.74 -6.47 -2.22
C LYS A 8 -35.31 -7.83 -2.84
N GLU A 9 -35.70 -8.10 -4.11
CA GLU A 9 -35.22 -9.27 -4.85
C GLU A 9 -33.84 -8.99 -5.46
N LEU A 10 -32.84 -8.73 -4.59
CA LEU A 10 -31.54 -8.16 -4.95
C LEU A 10 -30.77 -9.01 -5.96
N GLN A 11 -30.73 -10.32 -5.79
CA GLN A 11 -30.04 -11.24 -6.73
C GLN A 11 -30.66 -11.26 -8.13
N GLN A 12 -31.98 -11.14 -8.20
CA GLN A 12 -32.67 -11.07 -9.48
C GLN A 12 -32.48 -9.67 -10.08
N ALA A 13 -32.54 -8.62 -9.25
CA ALA A 13 -32.27 -7.25 -9.65
C ALA A 13 -30.84 -7.11 -10.22
N LYS A 14 -29.83 -7.73 -9.63
CA LYS A 14 -28.45 -7.76 -10.15
C LYS A 14 -28.40 -8.36 -11.56
N ARG A 15 -28.99 -9.54 -11.75
CA ARG A 15 -29.00 -10.22 -13.08
C ARG A 15 -29.67 -9.39 -14.17
N GLU A 16 -30.81 -8.78 -13.84
CA GLU A 16 -31.52 -7.92 -14.78
C GLU A 16 -30.88 -6.55 -14.96
N GLY A 17 -30.18 -6.03 -13.93
CA GLY A 17 -29.41 -4.79 -13.99
C GLY A 17 -28.26 -4.85 -14.97
N MET A 18 -27.54 -5.95 -14.99
CA MET A 18 -26.45 -6.15 -15.96
C MET A 18 -26.96 -6.12 -17.41
N LYS A 19 -28.13 -6.72 -17.68
CA LYS A 19 -28.77 -6.67 -19.01
C LYS A 19 -29.30 -5.26 -19.31
N ALA A 20 -29.89 -4.63 -18.32
CA ALA A 20 -30.46 -3.29 -18.46
C ALA A 20 -29.39 -2.25 -18.78
N LYS A 21 -28.20 -2.35 -18.20
CA LYS A 21 -27.03 -1.47 -18.51
C LYS A 21 -26.72 -1.48 -20.01
N VAL A 22 -26.77 -2.65 -20.67
CA VAL A 22 -26.48 -2.78 -22.10
C VAL A 22 -27.58 -2.19 -22.98
N LEU A 23 -28.82 -2.18 -22.53
CA LEU A 23 -30.01 -1.82 -23.31
C LEU A 23 -30.55 -0.42 -23.00
N ALA A 24 -30.00 0.27 -22.04
CA ALA A 24 -30.59 1.44 -21.38
C ALA A 24 -30.69 2.70 -22.27
N GLY A 25 -29.87 2.85 -23.32
CA GLY A 25 -29.92 4.02 -24.21
C GLY A 25 -29.82 5.35 -23.44
N GLU A 26 -30.83 6.22 -23.56
CA GLU A 26 -30.86 7.53 -22.90
C GLU A 26 -30.90 7.47 -21.35
N THR A 27 -31.38 6.36 -20.77
CA THR A 27 -31.47 6.16 -19.32
C THR A 27 -30.26 5.41 -18.74
N TYR A 28 -29.18 5.37 -19.49
CA TYR A 28 -27.98 4.59 -19.11
C TYR A 28 -27.48 4.89 -17.71
N TYR A 29 -27.24 6.16 -17.41
CA TYR A 29 -26.69 6.57 -16.11
C TYR A 29 -27.66 6.34 -14.95
N ASP A 30 -28.99 6.45 -15.18
CA ASP A 30 -30.00 6.09 -14.17
C ASP A 30 -29.93 4.61 -13.83
N VAL A 31 -29.79 3.77 -14.86
CA VAL A 31 -29.67 2.33 -14.70
C VAL A 31 -28.37 1.97 -13.96
N VAL A 32 -27.25 2.61 -14.29
CA VAL A 32 -25.97 2.40 -13.61
C VAL A 32 -26.07 2.81 -12.14
N ALA A 33 -26.66 3.96 -11.81
CA ALA A 33 -26.84 4.40 -10.45
C ALA A 33 -27.65 3.41 -9.59
N ILE A 34 -28.74 2.88 -10.15
CA ILE A 34 -29.56 1.87 -9.48
C ILE A 34 -28.81 0.54 -9.35
N TYR A 35 -28.04 0.16 -10.36
CA TYR A 35 -27.24 -1.07 -10.33
C TYR A 35 -26.16 -1.02 -9.27
N VAL A 36 -25.46 0.11 -9.13
CA VAL A 36 -24.50 0.36 -8.05
C VAL A 36 -25.17 0.25 -6.67
N SER A 37 -26.39 0.80 -6.52
CA SER A 37 -27.14 0.67 -5.25
C SER A 37 -27.51 -0.78 -4.93
N ILE A 38 -27.82 -1.60 -5.94
CA ILE A 38 -28.10 -3.02 -5.78
C ILE A 38 -26.85 -3.77 -5.32
N LEU A 39 -25.69 -3.49 -5.93
CA LEU A 39 -24.42 -4.09 -5.55
C LEU A 39 -24.01 -3.71 -4.13
N LYS A 40 -24.23 -2.45 -3.74
CA LYS A 40 -24.03 -1.98 -2.36
C LYS A 40 -24.88 -2.75 -1.35
N ASP A 41 -26.18 -2.94 -1.65
CA ASP A 41 -27.10 -3.69 -0.79
C ASP A 41 -26.77 -5.21 -0.76
N LEU A 42 -26.01 -5.72 -1.73
CA LEU A 42 -25.49 -7.09 -1.77
C LEU A 42 -24.10 -7.21 -1.12
N GLU A 43 -23.54 -6.12 -0.63
CA GLU A 43 -22.18 -6.05 -0.07
C GLU A 43 -21.07 -6.39 -1.11
N GLU A 44 -21.39 -6.28 -2.39
CA GLU A 44 -20.44 -6.50 -3.49
C GLU A 44 -19.71 -5.20 -3.84
N PHE A 45 -19.01 -4.65 -2.83
CA PHE A 45 -18.43 -3.30 -2.89
C PHE A 45 -17.38 -3.14 -3.99
N GLU A 46 -16.54 -4.15 -4.22
CA GLU A 46 -15.49 -4.06 -5.25
C GLU A 46 -16.07 -3.96 -6.66
N GLU A 47 -17.11 -4.75 -6.98
CA GLU A 47 -17.77 -4.66 -8.28
C GLU A 47 -18.43 -3.28 -8.46
N ALA A 48 -19.07 -2.77 -7.41
CA ALA A 48 -19.70 -1.45 -7.42
C ALA A 48 -18.68 -0.31 -7.64
N ILE A 49 -17.55 -0.35 -6.93
CA ILE A 49 -16.46 0.61 -7.05
C ILE A 49 -15.87 0.59 -8.46
N ASN A 50 -15.57 -0.58 -9.01
CA ASN A 50 -15.02 -0.70 -10.36
C ASN A 50 -15.95 -0.09 -11.42
N ILE A 51 -17.26 -0.31 -11.31
CA ILE A 51 -18.24 0.29 -12.22
C ILE A 51 -18.22 1.81 -12.13
N ILE A 52 -18.19 2.38 -10.92
CA ILE A 52 -18.15 3.83 -10.75
C ILE A 52 -16.85 4.42 -11.32
N VAL A 53 -15.72 3.78 -11.08
CA VAL A 53 -14.42 4.23 -11.62
C VAL A 53 -14.44 4.21 -13.15
N GLU A 54 -14.99 3.15 -13.77
CA GLU A 54 -15.17 3.10 -15.23
C GLU A 54 -16.01 4.28 -15.74
N GLU A 55 -17.15 4.55 -15.10
CA GLU A 55 -18.05 5.63 -15.54
C GLU A 55 -17.42 7.02 -15.34
N LEU A 56 -16.76 7.26 -14.20
CA LEU A 56 -16.08 8.52 -13.92
C LEU A 56 -14.86 8.76 -14.83
N SER A 57 -14.27 7.72 -15.39
CA SER A 57 -13.16 7.83 -16.35
C SER A 57 -13.60 8.17 -17.77
N MET A 58 -14.92 8.16 -18.05
CA MET A 58 -15.45 8.48 -19.37
C MET A 58 -15.33 9.98 -19.67
N PRO A 59 -14.90 10.38 -20.90
CA PRO A 59 -14.63 11.78 -21.24
C PRO A 59 -15.88 12.68 -21.25
N TYR A 60 -17.08 12.12 -21.22
CA TYR A 60 -18.36 12.86 -21.32
C TYR A 60 -19.41 12.27 -20.39
N ILE A 61 -19.21 12.41 -19.07
CA ILE A 61 -20.27 12.14 -18.10
C ILE A 61 -21.09 13.41 -17.84
N PRO A 62 -22.44 13.35 -17.83
CA PRO A 62 -23.24 14.52 -17.45
C PRO A 62 -22.98 14.90 -15.99
N TYR A 63 -22.79 16.19 -15.72
CA TYR A 63 -22.39 16.73 -14.42
C TYR A 63 -23.24 16.22 -13.23
N GLN A 64 -24.54 16.05 -13.44
CA GLN A 64 -25.44 15.53 -12.40
C GLN A 64 -25.08 14.10 -11.97
N TYR A 65 -24.63 13.24 -12.90
CA TYR A 65 -24.23 11.87 -12.61
C TYR A 65 -22.81 11.80 -12.08
N GLU A 66 -21.92 12.67 -12.51
CA GLU A 66 -20.59 12.82 -11.94
C GLU A 66 -20.67 13.08 -10.42
N THR A 67 -21.57 14.01 -10.01
CA THR A 67 -21.79 14.29 -8.58
C THR A 67 -22.35 13.08 -7.83
N VAL A 68 -23.33 12.37 -8.42
CA VAL A 68 -23.94 11.18 -7.82
C VAL A 68 -22.92 10.05 -7.68
N PHE A 69 -22.10 9.81 -8.69
CA PHE A 69 -21.12 8.74 -8.66
C PHE A 69 -19.94 9.02 -7.72
N ASN A 70 -19.50 10.27 -7.62
CA ASN A 70 -18.50 10.62 -6.60
C ASN A 70 -19.03 10.41 -5.18
N ALA A 71 -20.28 10.82 -4.90
CA ALA A 71 -20.91 10.57 -3.60
C ALA A 71 -21.08 9.06 -3.31
N ALA A 72 -21.51 8.28 -4.32
CA ALA A 72 -21.65 6.83 -4.19
C ALA A 72 -20.30 6.14 -3.99
N TYR A 73 -19.23 6.65 -4.62
CA TYR A 73 -17.86 6.17 -4.42
C TYR A 73 -17.42 6.31 -2.97
N ASP A 74 -17.59 7.52 -2.40
CA ASP A 74 -17.24 7.79 -1.01
C ASP A 74 -18.04 6.89 -0.04
N GLU A 75 -19.35 6.72 -0.28
CA GLU A 75 -20.20 5.83 0.52
C GLU A 75 -19.78 4.35 0.44
N LEU A 76 -19.37 3.88 -0.75
CA LEU A 76 -18.93 2.49 -0.95
C LEU A 76 -17.59 2.23 -0.28
N LEU A 77 -16.66 3.19 -0.30
CA LEU A 77 -15.40 3.07 0.42
C LEU A 77 -15.63 2.94 1.92
N LEU A 78 -16.52 3.76 2.49
CA LEU A 78 -16.90 3.68 3.90
C LEU A 78 -17.57 2.33 4.21
N ALA A 79 -18.53 1.89 3.39
CA ALA A 79 -19.24 0.63 3.60
C ALA A 79 -18.31 -0.59 3.46
N LYS A 80 -17.37 -0.57 2.52
CA LYS A 80 -16.33 -1.60 2.37
C LYS A 80 -15.44 -1.66 3.60
N GLN A 81 -15.03 -0.50 4.11
CA GLN A 81 -14.25 -0.38 5.32
C GLN A 81 -15.02 -0.91 6.55
N GLU A 82 -16.30 -0.58 6.70
CA GLU A 82 -17.17 -1.09 7.77
C GLU A 82 -17.39 -2.61 7.68
N ALA A 83 -17.58 -3.17 6.47
CA ALA A 83 -17.81 -4.60 6.25
C ALA A 83 -16.55 -5.46 6.44
N SER A 84 -15.36 -4.93 6.21
CA SER A 84 -14.11 -5.62 6.53
C SER A 84 -13.84 -5.68 8.03
N PHE A 85 -14.70 -5.04 8.84
CA PHE A 85 -14.67 -4.97 10.28
C PHE A 85 -15.40 -6.12 10.97
N ASP A 86 -15.00 -7.35 10.71
CA ASP A 86 -15.48 -8.47 11.51
C ASP A 86 -14.61 -8.61 12.78
N GLY A 87 -14.98 -7.84 13.82
CA GLY A 87 -14.64 -8.15 15.22
C GLY A 87 -13.43 -7.49 15.87
N VAL A 88 -12.73 -6.59 15.21
CA VAL A 88 -11.76 -5.69 15.87
C VAL A 88 -12.30 -4.27 15.76
N THR A 89 -12.63 -3.67 16.89
CA THR A 89 -12.89 -2.23 16.99
C THR A 89 -11.59 -1.50 16.63
N GLN A 90 -11.34 -1.26 15.33
CA GLN A 90 -10.25 -0.38 14.92
C GLN A 90 -10.58 0.99 15.50
N LYS A 91 -9.71 1.46 16.32
CA LYS A 91 -9.83 2.81 16.89
C LYS A 91 -9.62 3.79 15.73
N VAL A 92 -10.68 4.44 15.29
CA VAL A 92 -10.57 5.52 14.30
C VAL A 92 -9.89 6.70 14.99
N PHE A 93 -8.69 7.06 14.49
CA PHE A 93 -7.94 8.21 14.99
C PHE A 93 -8.35 9.46 14.21
N ASN A 94 -8.58 10.57 14.92
CA ASN A 94 -8.67 11.89 14.30
C ASN A 94 -7.26 12.51 14.13
N GLU A 95 -7.17 13.66 13.44
CA GLU A 95 -5.88 14.34 13.20
C GLU A 95 -5.12 14.63 14.50
N GLU A 96 -5.82 15.03 15.59
CA GLU A 96 -5.21 15.30 16.90
C GLU A 96 -4.69 14.03 17.59
N ASP A 97 -5.42 12.90 17.47
CA ASP A 97 -4.95 11.61 17.98
C ASP A 97 -3.66 11.17 17.28
N ILE A 98 -3.61 11.30 15.95
CA ILE A 98 -2.42 10.95 15.14
C ILE A 98 -1.23 11.86 15.49
N GLU A 99 -1.46 13.17 15.60
CA GLU A 99 -0.42 14.10 16.04
C GLU A 99 0.16 13.73 17.40
N ASN A 100 -0.71 13.38 18.35
CA ASN A 100 -0.31 12.93 19.68
C ASN A 100 0.49 11.62 19.62
N ILE A 101 0.11 10.69 18.74
CA ILE A 101 0.83 9.41 18.55
C ILE A 101 2.22 9.66 17.98
N LEU A 102 2.35 10.50 16.95
CA LEU A 102 3.63 10.80 16.29
C LEU A 102 4.59 11.61 17.19
N THR A 103 4.08 12.46 18.07
CA THR A 103 4.92 13.33 18.93
C THR A 103 5.31 12.71 20.25
N LYS A 104 4.66 11.61 20.65
CA LYS A 104 4.92 10.94 21.93
C LYS A 104 6.07 9.96 21.83
N LYS A 105 7.05 10.05 22.75
CA LYS A 105 8.29 9.23 22.71
C LYS A 105 8.09 7.74 23.05
N ASP A 106 7.07 7.37 23.80
CA ASP A 106 6.84 5.98 24.24
C ASP A 106 5.50 5.45 23.70
N THR A 107 5.21 5.71 22.44
CA THR A 107 4.00 5.19 21.80
C THR A 107 4.14 3.69 21.55
N ASN A 108 3.09 2.94 21.83
CA ASN A 108 3.02 1.53 21.47
C ASN A 108 3.14 1.39 19.95
N GLU A 109 4.02 0.49 19.49
CA GLU A 109 4.29 0.31 18.06
C GLU A 109 3.04 -0.09 17.26
N ASP A 110 2.15 -0.93 17.83
CA ASP A 110 0.90 -1.32 17.16
C ASP A 110 0.01 -0.09 16.91
N LEU A 111 -0.10 0.82 17.90
CA LEU A 111 -0.86 2.07 17.72
C LEU A 111 -0.22 3.00 16.69
N LEU A 112 1.11 3.02 16.63
CA LEU A 112 1.85 3.81 15.65
C LEU A 112 1.56 3.32 14.23
N TYR A 113 1.68 2.00 13.98
CA TYR A 113 1.42 1.45 12.66
C TYR A 113 -0.04 1.56 12.25
N MET A 114 -1.00 1.37 13.17
CA MET A 114 -2.42 1.61 12.90
C MET A 114 -2.70 3.07 12.54
N ALA A 115 -2.03 4.02 13.20
CA ALA A 115 -2.18 5.43 12.89
C ALA A 115 -1.60 5.76 11.50
N ILE A 116 -0.43 5.22 11.15
CA ILE A 116 0.19 5.41 9.83
C ILE A 116 -0.69 4.80 8.72
N GLU A 117 -1.21 3.60 8.91
CA GLU A 117 -2.14 2.96 7.98
C GLU A 117 -3.38 3.84 7.74
N GLN A 118 -3.96 4.39 8.81
CA GLN A 118 -5.12 5.28 8.66
C GLN A 118 -4.78 6.58 7.92
N MET A 119 -3.53 7.07 8.02
CA MET A 119 -3.08 8.29 7.33
C MET A 119 -3.10 8.14 5.79
N GLU A 120 -3.08 6.92 5.23
CA GLU A 120 -3.21 6.67 3.78
C GLU A 120 -4.49 7.27 3.21
N GLY A 121 -5.58 7.26 3.98
CA GLY A 121 -6.87 7.87 3.60
C GLY A 121 -7.04 9.34 4.00
N MET A 122 -5.99 10.02 4.49
CA MET A 122 -6.06 11.37 5.02
C MET A 122 -5.16 12.35 4.24
N ASN A 123 -5.52 13.63 4.26
CA ASN A 123 -4.63 14.66 3.73
C ASN A 123 -3.49 14.96 4.73
N ILE A 124 -2.33 14.35 4.52
CA ILE A 124 -1.18 14.46 5.45
C ILE A 124 -0.51 15.84 5.45
N ARG A 125 -0.84 16.73 4.49
CA ARG A 125 -0.30 18.10 4.48
C ARG A 125 -0.62 18.88 5.75
N ARG A 126 -1.73 18.56 6.42
CA ARG A 126 -2.09 19.16 7.71
C ARG A 126 -1.23 18.68 8.86
N MET A 127 -0.66 17.48 8.72
CA MET A 127 0.17 16.82 9.73
C MET A 127 1.66 16.84 9.37
N ILE A 128 2.07 17.67 8.42
CA ILE A 128 3.46 17.72 7.95
C ILE A 128 4.46 18.09 9.06
N VAL A 129 4.05 18.91 10.01
CA VAL A 129 4.91 19.33 11.13
C VAL A 129 5.22 18.16 12.06
N PRO A 130 4.24 17.42 12.63
CA PRO A 130 4.53 16.23 13.44
C PRO A 130 5.24 15.11 12.64
N ILE A 131 4.90 14.90 11.37
CA ILE A 131 5.62 13.93 10.51
C ILE A 131 7.10 14.29 10.40
N ARG A 132 7.40 15.56 10.12
CA ARG A 132 8.79 16.06 10.01
C ARG A 132 9.56 15.89 11.32
N GLN A 133 8.93 16.12 12.47
CA GLN A 133 9.55 15.89 13.78
C GLN A 133 9.84 14.42 14.00
N PHE A 134 8.90 13.52 13.62
CA PHE A 134 9.04 12.10 13.78
C PHE A 134 10.20 11.52 12.95
N ILE A 135 10.29 11.86 11.66
CA ILE A 135 11.34 11.32 10.78
C ILE A 135 12.75 11.83 11.13
N ARG A 136 12.85 12.97 11.82
CA ARG A 136 14.13 13.54 12.31
C ARG A 136 14.54 13.00 13.68
N ASP A 137 13.62 12.45 14.46
CA ASP A 137 13.93 11.90 15.77
C ASP A 137 14.61 10.55 15.64
N ASN A 138 15.88 10.43 16.05
CA ASN A 138 16.65 9.20 15.96
C ASN A 138 16.06 8.04 16.79
N ASP A 139 15.28 8.35 17.83
CA ASP A 139 14.71 7.34 18.73
C ASP A 139 13.43 6.68 18.16
N GLN A 140 12.87 7.22 17.08
CA GLN A 140 11.69 6.67 16.43
C GLN A 140 12.03 5.49 15.51
N PRO A 141 11.11 4.51 15.33
CA PRO A 141 11.35 3.31 14.52
C PRO A 141 11.68 3.64 13.07
N ASP A 142 12.80 3.12 12.57
CA ASP A 142 13.29 3.35 11.21
C ASP A 142 12.30 2.91 10.13
N PHE A 143 11.59 1.80 10.36
CA PHE A 143 10.58 1.28 9.45
C PHE A 143 9.38 2.23 9.33
N ALA A 144 8.88 2.74 10.46
CA ALA A 144 7.78 3.71 10.49
C ALA A 144 8.14 5.02 9.77
N LYS A 145 9.39 5.47 9.86
CA LYS A 145 9.87 6.63 9.10
C LYS A 145 9.75 6.41 7.60
N SER A 146 10.10 5.22 7.11
CA SER A 146 9.96 4.90 5.69
C SER A 146 8.51 4.90 5.22
N LEU A 147 7.59 4.33 6.01
CA LEU A 147 6.16 4.38 5.69
C LEU A 147 5.63 5.81 5.61
N LEU A 148 6.03 6.69 6.55
CA LEU A 148 5.65 8.09 6.49
C LEU A 148 6.23 8.82 5.28
N ILE A 149 7.45 8.47 4.86
CA ILE A 149 8.05 9.02 3.64
C ILE A 149 7.27 8.54 2.41
N GLU A 150 6.87 7.26 2.34
CA GLU A 150 6.04 6.76 1.24
C GLU A 150 4.69 7.47 1.16
N LEU A 151 4.02 7.74 2.27
CA LEU A 151 2.80 8.55 2.27
C LEU A 151 3.05 9.96 1.71
N MET A 152 4.21 10.54 2.00
CA MET A 152 4.57 11.85 1.45
C MET A 152 4.89 11.77 -0.05
N ILE A 153 5.48 10.68 -0.53
CA ILE A 153 5.71 10.43 -1.96
C ILE A 153 4.37 10.27 -2.68
N ASP A 154 3.48 9.45 -2.15
CA ASP A 154 2.15 9.18 -2.73
C ASP A 154 1.33 10.46 -2.87
N GLN A 155 1.44 11.37 -1.91
CA GLN A 155 0.76 12.65 -1.94
C GLN A 155 1.58 13.79 -2.58
N GLU A 156 2.70 13.47 -3.25
CA GLU A 156 3.55 14.45 -3.98
C GLU A 156 3.91 15.67 -3.13
N ILE A 157 4.41 15.43 -1.91
CA ILE A 157 4.87 16.51 -1.03
C ILE A 157 6.20 17.05 -1.56
N ASP A 158 6.17 18.29 -2.08
CA ASP A 158 7.36 18.98 -2.58
C ASP A 158 8.01 19.81 -1.47
N GLU A 159 8.82 19.14 -0.67
CA GLU A 159 9.59 19.75 0.42
C GLU A 159 10.88 18.98 0.68
N ASP A 160 12.00 19.72 0.86
CA ASP A 160 13.27 19.12 1.27
C ASP A 160 13.20 18.75 2.75
N LEU A 161 13.33 17.48 3.05
CA LEU A 161 13.19 16.90 4.38
C LEU A 161 14.48 16.23 4.83
N GLU A 162 14.79 16.38 6.12
CA GLU A 162 15.86 15.65 6.78
C GLU A 162 15.29 14.41 7.49
N VAL A 163 15.89 13.26 7.23
CA VAL A 163 15.55 11.97 7.86
C VAL A 163 16.75 11.50 8.67
N VAL A 164 16.54 11.10 9.91
CA VAL A 164 17.59 10.55 10.75
C VAL A 164 17.34 9.09 11.05
N LYS A 165 18.26 8.20 10.65
CA LYS A 165 18.23 6.78 10.95
C LYS A 165 19.56 6.30 11.49
N LYS A 166 19.55 5.64 12.64
CA LYS A 166 20.77 5.10 13.29
C LYS A 166 21.89 6.16 13.44
N GLY A 167 21.49 7.40 13.70
CA GLY A 167 22.43 8.53 13.84
C GLY A 167 23.00 9.07 12.52
N VAL A 168 22.55 8.57 11.38
CA VAL A 168 22.92 9.09 10.05
C VAL A 168 21.81 10.00 9.53
N HIS A 169 22.23 11.13 8.96
CA HIS A 169 21.33 12.14 8.39
C HIS A 169 21.22 11.95 6.88
N TYR A 170 20.02 11.97 6.36
CA TYR A 170 19.71 11.86 4.95
C TYR A 170 18.79 13.03 4.54
N ASP A 171 19.06 13.62 3.39
CA ASP A 171 18.18 14.62 2.78
C ASP A 171 17.35 13.95 1.67
N ILE A 172 16.04 14.21 1.66
CA ILE A 172 15.10 13.65 0.69
C ILE A 172 14.03 14.69 0.34
N ASN A 173 13.66 14.75 -0.94
CA ASN A 173 12.43 15.41 -1.38
C ASN A 173 11.47 14.37 -1.92
N PRO A 174 10.30 14.15 -1.26
CA PRO A 174 9.34 13.11 -1.65
C PRO A 174 8.85 13.23 -3.10
N SER A 175 8.68 14.44 -3.64
CA SER A 175 8.24 14.63 -5.02
C SER A 175 9.18 14.03 -6.09
N TYR A 176 10.43 13.82 -5.74
CA TYR A 176 11.46 13.30 -6.67
C TYR A 176 11.97 11.92 -6.25
N ALA A 177 11.54 11.41 -5.12
CA ALA A 177 12.00 10.15 -4.57
C ALA A 177 11.18 8.97 -5.11
N PRO A 178 11.80 7.82 -5.40
CA PRO A 178 11.06 6.61 -5.71
C PRO A 178 10.42 6.02 -4.45
N MET A 179 9.31 5.31 -4.60
CA MET A 179 8.80 4.43 -3.55
C MET A 179 9.86 3.42 -3.12
N VAL A 180 9.81 2.96 -1.86
CA VAL A 180 10.82 2.07 -1.28
C VAL A 180 11.09 0.84 -2.13
N LEU A 181 10.03 0.16 -2.59
CA LEU A 181 10.14 -1.06 -3.39
C LEU A 181 10.43 -0.81 -4.89
N ASN A 182 10.30 0.43 -5.35
CA ASN A 182 10.58 0.80 -6.74
C ASN A 182 12.02 1.27 -6.95
N GLN A 183 12.87 1.23 -5.91
CA GLN A 183 14.29 1.54 -6.06
C GLN A 183 14.97 0.49 -6.95
N GLU A 184 15.83 0.95 -7.86
CA GLU A 184 16.61 0.08 -8.75
C GLU A 184 17.38 -1.01 -7.98
N SER A 185 17.96 -0.65 -6.85
CA SER A 185 18.67 -1.59 -5.98
C SER A 185 17.81 -2.75 -5.51
N GLY A 186 16.56 -2.49 -5.09
CA GLY A 186 15.63 -3.53 -4.65
C GLY A 186 15.27 -4.49 -5.79
N VAL A 187 14.98 -3.93 -6.97
CA VAL A 187 14.63 -4.69 -8.18
C VAL A 187 15.79 -5.58 -8.62
N GLU A 188 17.02 -5.05 -8.66
CA GLU A 188 18.19 -5.81 -9.11
C GLU A 188 18.61 -6.88 -8.08
N ILE A 189 18.55 -6.59 -6.78
CA ILE A 189 18.80 -7.60 -5.73
C ILE A 189 17.77 -8.72 -5.81
N TYR A 190 16.48 -8.39 -6.01
CA TYR A 190 15.43 -9.41 -6.16
C TYR A 190 15.64 -10.30 -7.39
N LYS A 191 16.06 -9.74 -8.52
CA LYS A 191 16.42 -10.53 -9.72
C LYS A 191 17.52 -11.53 -9.43
N LEU A 192 18.57 -11.13 -8.71
CA LEU A 192 19.66 -12.04 -8.34
C LEU A 192 19.15 -13.20 -7.45
N LEU A 193 18.24 -12.93 -6.52
CA LEU A 193 17.60 -13.96 -5.69
C LEU A 193 16.71 -14.88 -6.52
N MET A 194 15.93 -14.31 -7.46
CA MET A 194 15.05 -15.05 -8.35
C MET A 194 15.86 -15.99 -9.26
N ASP A 195 16.92 -15.49 -9.90
CA ASP A 195 17.79 -16.30 -10.76
C ASP A 195 18.41 -17.50 -10.02
N ALA A 196 18.65 -17.35 -8.71
CA ALA A 196 19.26 -18.39 -7.88
C ALA A 196 18.26 -19.41 -7.30
N LEU A 197 16.99 -19.02 -7.08
CA LEU A 197 16.07 -19.77 -6.23
C LEU A 197 14.74 -20.13 -6.91
N GLU A 198 14.36 -19.50 -8.03
CA GLU A 198 13.02 -19.70 -8.63
C GLU A 198 12.73 -21.17 -8.94
N ASP A 199 13.71 -21.85 -9.54
CA ASP A 199 13.58 -23.25 -9.95
C ASP A 199 13.88 -24.25 -8.81
N ASP A 200 14.80 -23.89 -7.89
CA ASP A 200 15.30 -24.81 -6.87
C ASP A 200 14.47 -24.78 -5.58
N ASN A 201 14.12 -23.57 -5.09
CA ASN A 201 13.39 -23.41 -3.84
C ASN A 201 12.49 -22.16 -3.84
N PRO A 202 11.31 -22.19 -4.50
CA PRO A 202 10.38 -21.08 -4.56
C PRO A 202 9.90 -20.59 -3.18
N SER A 203 9.82 -21.48 -2.19
CA SER A 203 9.41 -21.12 -0.83
C SER A 203 10.47 -20.26 -0.14
N LEU A 204 11.74 -20.59 -0.32
CA LEU A 204 12.85 -19.81 0.20
C LEU A 204 12.93 -18.46 -0.53
N LEU A 205 12.68 -18.42 -1.85
CA LEU A 205 12.62 -17.19 -2.62
C LEU A 205 11.56 -16.23 -2.05
N THR A 206 10.35 -16.71 -1.74
CA THR A 206 9.30 -15.88 -1.11
C THR A 206 9.76 -15.31 0.23
N MET A 207 10.47 -16.08 1.04
CA MET A 207 11.02 -15.58 2.29
C MET A 207 12.13 -14.54 2.07
N CYS A 208 12.99 -14.75 1.08
CA CYS A 208 14.02 -13.80 0.69
C CYS A 208 13.41 -12.46 0.22
N GLU A 209 12.34 -12.51 -0.56
CA GLU A 209 11.58 -11.33 -1.00
C GLU A 209 11.03 -10.54 0.20
N GLN A 210 10.35 -11.23 1.10
CA GLN A 210 9.80 -10.59 2.31
C GLN A 210 10.90 -9.94 3.17
N PHE A 211 12.03 -10.63 3.33
CA PHE A 211 13.15 -10.10 4.07
C PHE A 211 13.81 -8.92 3.38
N LEU A 212 13.99 -8.99 2.05
CA LEU A 212 14.50 -7.89 1.24
C LEU A 212 13.61 -6.64 1.38
N ASN A 213 12.29 -6.81 1.27
CA ASN A 213 11.35 -5.71 1.44
C ASN A 213 11.50 -5.07 2.82
N PHE A 214 11.52 -5.87 3.88
CA PHE A 214 11.77 -5.37 5.24
C PHE A 214 13.10 -4.64 5.36
N TYR A 215 14.17 -5.18 4.77
CA TYR A 215 15.49 -4.55 4.78
C TYR A 215 15.48 -3.19 4.08
N LEU A 216 14.86 -3.10 2.89
CA LEU A 216 14.75 -1.85 2.14
C LEU A 216 14.01 -0.78 2.95
N TYR A 217 12.88 -1.11 3.57
CA TYR A 217 12.17 -0.17 4.45
C TYR A 217 13.02 0.25 5.66
N SER A 218 13.81 -0.65 6.21
CA SER A 218 14.63 -0.33 7.39
C SER A 218 15.75 0.65 7.10
N ILE A 219 16.27 0.68 5.86
CA ILE A 219 17.41 1.53 5.48
C ILE A 219 17.03 2.77 4.68
N TYR A 220 15.86 2.78 4.01
CA TYR A 220 15.44 3.90 3.17
C TYR A 220 15.47 5.25 3.95
N PRO A 221 15.97 6.34 3.40
CA PRO A 221 16.36 6.58 2.02
C PRO A 221 17.85 6.33 1.70
N LYS A 222 18.54 5.49 2.47
CA LYS A 222 19.93 5.15 2.18
C LYS A 222 20.03 4.52 0.79
N TYR A 223 20.94 5.05 -0.03
CA TYR A 223 21.29 4.45 -1.31
C TYR A 223 22.15 3.19 -1.09
N ILE A 224 21.92 2.16 -1.88
CA ILE A 224 22.73 0.93 -1.94
C ILE A 224 23.59 1.00 -3.20
N ASP A 225 24.90 0.88 -3.07
CA ASP A 225 25.81 0.85 -4.20
C ASP A 225 25.64 -0.42 -5.03
N GLU A 226 25.75 -0.31 -6.36
CA GLU A 226 25.58 -1.44 -7.28
C GLU A 226 26.54 -2.59 -6.98
N GLN A 227 27.75 -2.29 -6.54
CA GLN A 227 28.75 -3.27 -6.13
C GLN A 227 28.32 -4.18 -4.98
N ASP A 228 27.37 -3.70 -4.13
CA ASP A 228 26.89 -4.41 -2.95
C ASP A 228 25.69 -5.34 -3.22
N TYR A 229 25.05 -5.22 -4.39
CA TYR A 229 23.82 -5.97 -4.71
C TYR A 229 24.02 -7.48 -4.58
N ARG A 230 25.12 -8.01 -5.11
CA ARG A 230 25.44 -9.45 -5.08
C ARG A 230 25.71 -9.95 -3.67
N SER A 231 26.44 -9.17 -2.89
CA SER A 231 26.75 -9.49 -1.50
C SER A 231 25.49 -9.45 -0.63
N ILE A 232 24.59 -8.49 -0.84
CA ILE A 232 23.31 -8.40 -0.14
C ILE A 232 22.39 -9.59 -0.53
N ALA A 233 22.26 -9.92 -1.81
CA ALA A 233 21.49 -11.07 -2.24
C ALA A 233 22.01 -12.37 -1.65
N GLY A 234 23.34 -12.60 -1.70
CA GLY A 234 23.98 -13.75 -1.10
C GLY A 234 23.78 -13.83 0.43
N ALA A 235 23.93 -12.71 1.11
CA ALA A 235 23.73 -12.65 2.55
C ALA A 235 22.29 -12.97 2.97
N ILE A 236 21.29 -12.44 2.24
CA ILE A 236 19.86 -12.74 2.47
C ILE A 236 19.60 -14.24 2.25
N HIS A 237 20.06 -14.80 1.12
CA HIS A 237 19.90 -16.22 0.82
C HIS A 237 20.52 -17.09 1.92
N TYR A 238 21.78 -16.87 2.24
CA TYR A 238 22.51 -17.64 3.28
C TYR A 238 21.82 -17.55 4.63
N HIS A 239 21.46 -16.36 5.06
CA HIS A 239 20.79 -16.15 6.34
C HIS A 239 19.47 -16.91 6.44
N LEU A 240 18.62 -16.81 5.43
CA LEU A 240 17.31 -17.47 5.45
C LEU A 240 17.41 -18.99 5.25
N ALA A 241 18.34 -19.47 4.43
CA ALA A 241 18.65 -20.89 4.32
C ALA A 241 19.06 -21.46 5.68
N SER A 242 19.95 -20.77 6.39
CA SER A 242 20.40 -21.17 7.73
C SER A 242 19.25 -21.22 8.74
N LEU A 243 18.33 -20.26 8.72
CA LEU A 243 17.14 -20.25 9.59
C LEU A 243 16.18 -21.41 9.28
N GLN A 244 16.16 -21.91 8.05
CA GLN A 244 15.35 -23.04 7.61
C GLN A 244 16.07 -24.39 7.74
N TYR A 245 17.26 -24.40 8.33
CA TYR A 245 18.11 -25.60 8.46
C TYR A 245 18.44 -26.24 7.09
N ILE A 246 18.51 -25.43 6.04
CA ILE A 246 18.98 -25.84 4.73
C ILE A 246 20.50 -25.80 4.79
N ASP A 247 21.13 -26.96 4.48
CA ASP A 247 22.57 -27.09 4.48
C ASP A 247 23.15 -26.44 3.22
N ILE A 248 23.82 -25.32 3.40
CA ILE A 248 24.48 -24.55 2.34
C ILE A 248 25.77 -23.96 2.90
N GLU A 249 26.87 -24.19 2.19
CA GLU A 249 28.14 -23.62 2.60
C GLU A 249 28.30 -22.19 2.08
N LEU A 250 29.05 -21.37 2.81
CA LEU A 250 29.28 -19.98 2.44
C LEU A 250 29.99 -19.88 1.08
N GLU A 251 30.88 -20.82 0.79
CA GLU A 251 31.61 -20.93 -0.49
C GLU A 251 30.66 -21.16 -1.69
N ASP A 252 29.56 -21.89 -1.49
CA ASP A 252 28.54 -22.09 -2.54
C ASP A 252 27.79 -20.78 -2.83
N ILE A 253 27.50 -20.00 -1.79
CA ILE A 253 26.88 -18.67 -1.92
C ILE A 253 27.82 -17.71 -2.67
N GLU A 254 29.09 -17.68 -2.28
CA GLU A 254 30.09 -16.82 -2.97
C GLU A 254 30.19 -17.15 -4.46
N TYR A 255 30.19 -18.43 -4.78
CA TYR A 255 30.21 -18.89 -6.17
C TYR A 255 28.91 -18.52 -6.91
N LEU A 256 27.74 -18.75 -6.29
CA LEU A 256 26.43 -18.54 -6.88
C LEU A 256 26.19 -17.06 -7.21
N TYR A 257 26.53 -16.16 -6.31
CA TYR A 257 26.32 -14.71 -6.48
C TYR A 257 27.55 -13.98 -7.03
N ASN A 258 28.68 -14.68 -7.22
CA ASN A 258 29.97 -14.09 -7.60
C ASN A 258 30.31 -12.89 -6.71
N CYS A 259 30.23 -13.08 -5.39
CA CYS A 259 30.57 -12.11 -4.37
C CYS A 259 31.72 -12.63 -3.49
N ASN A 260 32.51 -11.71 -2.94
CA ASN A 260 33.63 -12.05 -2.05
C ASN A 260 33.23 -11.83 -0.58
N GLN A 261 34.00 -12.44 0.34
CA GLN A 261 33.81 -12.37 1.80
C GLN A 261 34.23 -11.01 2.44
N GLU A 262 34.17 -9.91 1.75
CA GLU A 262 34.57 -8.60 2.35
C GLU A 262 33.43 -7.93 3.10
#